data_0c1b685dad1b7683db457c438fe98222
#
_entry.id   0c1b685dad1b7683db457c438fe98222
#
_cell.length_a   1.000
_cell.length_b   1.000
_cell.length_c   1.000
_cell.angle_alpha   90.00
_cell.angle_beta   90.00
_cell.angle_gamma   90.00
#
_symmetry.space_group_name_H-M   'P 1'
#
loop_
_entity.id
_entity.type
_entity.pdbx_description
1 polymer ?
#
loop_
_entity_poly.entity_id
_entity_poly.type
_entity_poly.pdbx_seq_one_letter_code
_entity_poly.pdbx_strand_id
1 'polypeptide(L)' 'MRELVEIMAKALVDNPDQLEVREIAGSDTLVIELRPAKEDIGKIIGKKGRNVQAMRTLLNAAAAKLRKRVVLEIIDQ' A
#
# COMPACT_ATOMS: atom_id res chain seq x y z
N MET A 1 3.06 10.02 -1.17
CA MET A 1 2.42 8.77 -0.68
C MET A 1 2.84 7.53 -1.41
N ARG A 2 2.88 7.60 -2.72
CA ARG A 2 3.27 6.44 -3.52
C ARG A 2 4.65 5.90 -3.14
N GLU A 3 5.62 6.78 -2.99
CA GLU A 3 6.99 6.37 -2.63
C GLU A 3 7.05 5.68 -1.28
N LEU A 4 6.25 6.16 -0.32
CA LEU A 4 6.19 5.54 1.00
C LEU A 4 5.64 4.11 0.91
N VAL A 5 4.59 3.92 0.13
CA VAL A 5 4.01 2.60 -0.08
C VAL A 5 5.00 1.68 -0.78
N GLU A 6 5.72 2.19 -1.79
CA GLU A 6 6.74 1.40 -2.47
C GLU A 6 7.84 0.92 -1.53
N ILE A 7 8.33 1.81 -0.66
CA ILE A 7 9.37 1.46 0.30
C ILE A 7 8.88 0.35 1.24
N MET A 8 7.69 0.53 1.79
CA MET A 8 7.13 -0.46 2.72
C MET A 8 6.88 -1.80 2.03
N ALA A 9 6.29 -1.78 0.86
CA ALA A 9 5.96 -3.00 0.13
C ALA A 9 7.21 -3.74 -0.33
N LYS A 10 8.21 -3.03 -0.83
CA LYS A 10 9.47 -3.64 -1.28
C LYS A 10 10.22 -4.32 -0.14
N ALA A 11 10.05 -3.81 1.08
CA ALA A 11 10.66 -4.44 2.25
C ALA A 11 10.01 -5.78 2.60
N LEU A 12 8.78 -6.02 2.15
CA LEU A 12 8.01 -7.21 2.50
C LEU A 12 8.02 -8.31 1.44
N VAL A 13 8.18 -7.95 0.17
CA VAL A 13 8.03 -8.90 -0.93
C VAL A 13 9.35 -9.55 -1.33
N ASP A 14 9.24 -10.74 -1.93
CA ASP A 14 10.40 -11.45 -2.50
C ASP A 14 10.63 -11.09 -3.96
N ASN A 15 9.60 -10.58 -4.64
CA ASN A 15 9.65 -10.28 -6.07
C ASN A 15 9.37 -8.79 -6.31
N PRO A 16 10.28 -7.89 -5.88
CA PRO A 16 10.03 -6.45 -5.98
C PRO A 16 9.92 -5.95 -7.41
N ASP A 17 10.53 -6.63 -8.38
CA ASP A 17 10.45 -6.27 -9.79
C ASP A 17 9.06 -6.54 -10.39
N GLN A 18 8.24 -7.35 -9.73
CA GLN A 18 6.87 -7.63 -10.16
C GLN A 18 5.85 -6.77 -9.41
N LEU A 19 6.31 -5.95 -8.48
CA LEU A 19 5.43 -5.09 -7.70
C LEU A 19 5.05 -3.85 -8.51
N GLU A 20 3.76 -3.58 -8.59
CA GLU A 20 3.26 -2.35 -9.19
C GLU A 20 2.53 -1.53 -8.15
N VAL A 21 2.79 -0.23 -8.15
CA VAL A 21 2.11 0.72 -7.27
C VAL A 21 1.48 1.79 -8.14
N ARG A 22 0.18 2.00 -7.97
CA ARG A 22 -0.56 2.96 -8.75
C ARG A 22 -1.27 3.93 -7.83
N GLU A 23 -1.17 5.22 -8.14
CA GLU A 23 -1.79 6.27 -7.36
C GLU A 23 -2.87 6.95 -8.20
N ILE A 24 -4.07 7.04 -7.63
CA ILE A 24 -5.19 7.70 -8.28
C ILE A 24 -5.64 8.82 -7.35
N ALA A 25 -5.45 10.06 -7.80
CA ALA A 25 -5.76 11.24 -6.99
C ALA A 25 -7.15 11.77 -7.33
N GLY A 26 -7.98 11.93 -6.30
CA GLY A 26 -9.23 12.67 -6.37
C GLY A 26 -9.06 14.01 -5.68
N SER A 27 -10.14 14.75 -5.49
CA SER A 27 -10.08 16.06 -4.83
C SER A 27 -9.71 15.94 -3.35
N ASP A 28 -10.32 15.01 -2.64
CA ASP A 28 -10.11 14.80 -1.20
C ASP A 28 -9.53 13.44 -0.88
N THR A 29 -9.54 12.52 -1.83
CA THR A 29 -9.20 11.12 -1.61
C THR A 29 -8.05 10.72 -2.52
N LEU A 30 -7.14 9.96 -1.95
CA LEU A 30 -6.03 9.38 -2.67
C LEU A 30 -6.16 7.86 -2.57
N VAL A 31 -6.30 7.18 -3.70
CA VAL A 31 -6.35 5.73 -3.75
C VAL A 31 -5.00 5.22 -4.20
N ILE A 32 -4.42 4.32 -3.43
CA ILE A 32 -3.17 3.67 -3.79
C ILE A 32 -3.46 2.19 -4.00
N GLU A 33 -3.23 1.73 -5.22
CA GLU A 33 -3.37 0.33 -5.57
C GLU A 33 -2.01 -0.34 -5.54
N LEU A 34 -1.94 -1.44 -4.86
CA LEU A 34 -0.71 -2.21 -4.71
C LEU A 34 -0.93 -3.57 -5.35
N ARG A 35 -0.15 -3.87 -6.40
CA ARG A 35 -0.24 -5.13 -7.14
C ARG A 35 1.06 -5.90 -7.00
N PRO A 36 1.19 -6.71 -5.95
CA PRO A 36 2.37 -7.56 -5.81
C PRO A 36 2.27 -8.80 -6.70
N ALA A 37 3.38 -9.51 -6.83
CA ALA A 37 3.34 -10.85 -7.41
C ALA A 37 2.36 -11.70 -6.60
N LYS A 38 1.70 -12.63 -7.26
CA LYS A 38 0.66 -13.46 -6.62
C LYS A 38 1.17 -14.14 -5.36
N GLU A 39 2.38 -14.69 -5.40
CA GLU A 39 2.98 -15.38 -4.27
C GLU A 39 3.37 -14.45 -3.13
N ASP A 40 3.39 -13.13 -3.37
CA ASP A 40 3.75 -12.15 -2.35
C ASP A 40 2.54 -11.51 -1.65
N ILE A 41 1.33 -11.79 -2.10
CA ILE A 41 0.10 -11.23 -1.52
C ILE A 41 0.05 -11.47 -0.01
N GLY A 42 0.33 -12.71 0.42
CA GLY A 42 0.31 -13.05 1.82
C GLY A 42 1.35 -12.29 2.65
N LYS A 43 2.49 -11.95 2.04
CA LYS A 43 3.54 -11.18 2.72
C LYS A 43 3.14 -9.73 2.92
N ILE A 44 2.42 -9.16 1.95
CA ILE A 44 1.89 -7.80 2.08
C ILE A 44 0.83 -7.74 3.18
N ILE A 45 -0.08 -8.69 3.19
CA ILE A 45 -1.14 -8.72 4.20
C ILE A 45 -0.57 -9.01 5.58
N GLY A 46 0.34 -9.97 5.66
CA GLY A 46 0.97 -10.38 6.89
C GLY A 46 0.07 -11.26 7.74
N LYS A 47 0.66 -11.81 8.79
CA LYS A 47 -0.05 -12.70 9.72
C LYS A 47 -1.19 -11.93 10.38
N LYS A 48 -2.41 -12.44 10.25
CA LYS A 48 -3.63 -11.81 10.77
C LYS A 48 -3.84 -10.39 10.25
N GLY A 49 -3.32 -10.10 9.06
CA GLY A 49 -3.47 -8.78 8.45
C GLY A 49 -2.62 -7.68 9.08
N ARG A 50 -1.61 -8.02 9.87
CA ARG A 50 -0.83 -7.02 10.63
C ARG A 50 -0.03 -6.08 9.76
N ASN A 51 0.55 -6.59 8.66
CA ASN A 51 1.36 -5.74 7.79
C ASN A 51 0.50 -4.70 7.07
N VAL A 52 -0.60 -5.12 6.48
CA VAL A 52 -1.48 -4.20 5.77
C VAL A 52 -2.13 -3.19 6.73
N GLN A 53 -2.47 -3.62 7.95
CA GLN A 53 -3.00 -2.70 8.95
C GLN A 53 -1.97 -1.64 9.36
N ALA A 54 -0.72 -2.06 9.56
CA ALA A 54 0.36 -1.13 9.88
C ALA A 54 0.57 -0.11 8.76
N MET A 55 0.54 -0.57 7.51
CA MET A 55 0.65 0.32 6.36
C MET A 55 -0.48 1.34 6.33
N ARG A 56 -1.71 0.89 6.56
CA ARG A 56 -2.88 1.78 6.60
C ARG A 56 -2.78 2.81 7.71
N THR A 57 -2.31 2.40 8.87
CA THR A 57 -2.13 3.30 10.01
C THR A 57 -1.13 4.41 9.68
N LEU A 58 0.01 4.06 9.10
CA LEU A 58 1.02 5.03 8.70
C LEU A 58 0.52 5.96 7.60
N LEU A 59 -0.17 5.42 6.61
CA LEU A 59 -0.70 6.22 5.51
C LEU A 59 -1.77 7.20 5.99
N ASN A 60 -2.64 6.77 6.89
CA ASN A 60 -3.68 7.63 7.44
C ASN A 60 -3.07 8.76 8.26
N ALA A 61 -2.02 8.48 9.03
CA ALA A 61 -1.32 9.51 9.80
C ALA A 61 -0.67 10.53 8.87
N ALA A 62 -0.03 10.09 7.81
CA ALA A 62 0.59 10.99 6.83
C ALA A 62 -0.46 11.80 6.07
N ALA A 63 -1.57 11.18 5.70
CA ALA A 63 -2.65 11.82 4.95
C ALA A 63 -3.35 12.89 5.79
N ALA A 64 -3.46 12.69 7.09
CA ALA A 64 -4.09 13.65 8.00
C ALA A 64 -3.39 15.01 7.94
N LYS A 65 -2.07 15.02 7.81
CA LYS A 65 -1.29 16.25 7.67
C LYS A 65 -1.62 17.00 6.38
N LEU A 66 -2.03 16.28 5.35
CA LEU A 66 -2.39 16.84 4.05
C LEU A 66 -3.88 17.10 3.92
N ARG A 67 -4.66 16.82 4.98
CA ARG A 67 -6.12 16.91 5.00
C ARG A 67 -6.76 16.11 3.88
N LYS A 68 -6.20 14.92 3.63
CA LYS A 68 -6.71 14.00 2.60
C LYS A 68 -7.04 12.65 3.23
N ARG A 69 -7.89 11.90 2.54
CA ARG A 69 -8.16 10.50 2.88
C ARG A 69 -7.30 9.64 1.97
N VAL A 70 -6.72 8.61 2.52
CA VAL A 70 -5.97 7.63 1.75
C VAL A 70 -6.64 6.27 1.89
N VAL A 71 -6.83 5.62 0.74
CA VAL A 71 -7.34 4.25 0.68
C VAL A 71 -6.24 3.39 0.06
N LEU A 72 -5.85 2.35 0.75
CA LEU A 72 -4.89 1.37 0.24
C LEU A 72 -5.63 0.11 -0.17
N GLU A 73 -5.53 -0.24 -1.45
CA GLU A 73 -6.12 -1.46 -1.98
C GLU A 73 -5.05 -2.44 -2.41
N ILE A 74 -5.16 -3.66 -1.94
CA ILE A 74 -4.29 -4.76 -2.35
C ILE A 74 -5.00 -5.49 -3.48
N ILE A 75 -4.41 -5.47 -4.65
CA ILE A 75 -5.02 -6.07 -5.84
C ILE A 75 -4.45 -7.47 -6.04
N ASP A 76 -5.33 -8.44 -6.00
CA ASP A 76 -5.00 -9.82 -6.32
C ASP A 76 -5.18 -10.02 -7.82
N GLN A 77 -4.16 -10.55 -8.45
CA GLN A 77 -4.19 -10.78 -9.90
C GLN A 77 -4.76 -12.13 -10.25
#